data_79bb575dbc7e7fb95be527ba0e7f3cc9
#
_entry.id   79bb575dbc7e7fb95be527ba0e7f3cc9
#
_cell.length_a   1.000
_cell.length_b   1.000
_cell.length_c   1.000
_cell.angle_alpha   90.00
_cell.angle_beta   90.00
_cell.angle_gamma   90.00
#
_symmetry.space_group_name_H-M   'P 1'
#
loop_
_entity.id
_entity.type
_entity.pdbx_description
1 polymer ?
#
loop_
_entity_poly.entity_id
_entity_poly.type
_entity_poly.pdbx_seq_one_letter_code
_entity_poly.pdbx_strand_id
1 'polypeptide(L)'
;MVTAMTGDGVNDAPSIKAADIGIGMGITGTDVTKGAADMVLADDNFATIVNAVEEGRKIYENVCKVIQFQLSTNMSEVIVMFLSTLLHFTILTPVHLLWINMVTDSLPGLALGMEKAEGNLMHRKPRASTDGIFSGGAGGDMVWQGIYLAAIELAAYFIGYHMEFGTLSGVFSGAVCVNAMAMAFLTMNFAEMMCAVNMRSRQGSILSKEMFKNMNWWLLGAFFVTTLLTLLAVYMPGLQQVFDIDPGTFQTKELIVSIVLALTTVPVFEIGKAIHRKMRGGAQS
;
A
#
# COMPACT_ATOMS: atom_id res chain seq x y z
N MET A 1 -28.48 -4.79 -10.15
CA MET A 1 -28.83 -3.61 -9.34
C MET A 1 -28.83 -4.10 -7.90
N VAL A 2 -28.16 -3.45 -6.99
CA VAL A 2 -28.15 -3.81 -5.56
C VAL A 2 -29.37 -3.16 -4.91
N THR A 3 -30.15 -3.93 -4.16
CA THR A 3 -31.38 -3.48 -3.46
C THR A 3 -31.15 -3.52 -1.96
N ALA A 4 -31.59 -2.46 -1.27
CA ALA A 4 -31.64 -2.43 0.19
C ALA A 4 -33.12 -2.43 0.63
N MET A 5 -33.44 -3.21 1.66
CA MET A 5 -34.78 -3.25 2.25
C MET A 5 -34.72 -2.86 3.72
N THR A 6 -35.56 -1.92 4.11
CA THR A 6 -35.70 -1.52 5.53
C THR A 6 -37.03 -2.02 6.08
N GLY A 7 -37.06 -2.38 7.36
CA GLY A 7 -38.28 -2.80 8.05
C GLY A 7 -38.14 -2.85 9.57
N ASP A 8 -39.26 -2.89 10.27
CA ASP A 8 -39.35 -2.90 11.72
C ASP A 8 -40.20 -4.07 12.27
N GLY A 9 -41.10 -4.60 11.44
CA GLY A 9 -42.06 -5.63 11.80
C GLY A 9 -41.59 -7.07 11.52
N VAL A 10 -42.15 -8.03 12.25
CA VAL A 10 -41.89 -9.46 12.02
C VAL A 10 -42.22 -9.87 10.57
N ASN A 11 -43.21 -9.22 9.95
CA ASN A 11 -43.61 -9.49 8.57
C ASN A 11 -42.58 -9.05 7.54
N ASP A 12 -41.69 -8.12 7.91
CA ASP A 12 -40.63 -7.58 7.04
C ASP A 12 -39.39 -8.49 6.99
N ALA A 13 -39.20 -9.33 7.99
CA ALA A 13 -38.04 -10.17 8.14
C ALA A 13 -37.74 -11.04 6.91
N PRO A 14 -38.70 -11.66 6.22
CA PRO A 14 -38.44 -12.40 4.99
C PRO A 14 -37.91 -11.51 3.85
N SER A 15 -38.47 -10.30 3.71
CA SER A 15 -38.07 -9.34 2.70
C SER A 15 -36.69 -8.75 2.97
N ILE A 16 -36.39 -8.45 4.24
CA ILE A 16 -35.08 -7.99 4.71
C ILE A 16 -34.02 -9.06 4.43
N LYS A 17 -34.33 -10.32 4.74
CA LYS A 17 -33.42 -11.46 4.49
C LYS A 17 -33.17 -11.74 3.01
N ALA A 18 -34.15 -11.42 2.15
CA ALA A 18 -34.07 -11.64 0.71
C ALA A 18 -33.41 -10.48 -0.06
N ALA A 19 -33.25 -9.32 0.55
CA ALA A 19 -32.57 -8.18 -0.05
C ALA A 19 -31.06 -8.42 -0.13
N ASP A 20 -30.39 -7.68 -1.02
CA ASP A 20 -28.91 -7.66 -1.06
C ASP A 20 -28.30 -7.04 0.21
N ILE A 21 -29.04 -6.10 0.82
CA ILE A 21 -28.71 -5.48 2.11
C ILE A 21 -30.01 -5.33 2.92
N GLY A 22 -30.17 -6.12 3.96
CA GLY A 22 -31.27 -6.02 4.91
C GLY A 22 -30.98 -5.01 6.02
N ILE A 23 -31.91 -4.09 6.30
CA ILE A 23 -31.75 -3.07 7.31
C ILE A 23 -32.91 -3.14 8.30
N GLY A 24 -32.62 -3.42 9.58
CA GLY A 24 -33.55 -3.44 10.68
C GLY A 24 -33.54 -2.14 11.49
N MET A 25 -34.70 -1.71 11.97
CA MET A 25 -34.79 -0.59 12.90
C MET A 25 -34.34 -1.02 14.31
N GLY A 26 -33.54 -0.20 14.97
CA GLY A 26 -32.92 -0.52 16.26
C GLY A 26 -33.82 -0.20 17.46
N ILE A 27 -34.64 0.86 17.38
CA ILE A 27 -35.54 1.30 18.43
C ILE A 27 -36.92 0.63 18.24
N THR A 28 -37.53 0.81 17.07
CA THR A 28 -38.88 0.31 16.76
C THR A 28 -38.88 -1.14 16.26
N GLY A 29 -37.77 -1.64 15.77
CA GLY A 29 -37.65 -2.97 15.18
C GLY A 29 -37.76 -4.12 16.19
N THR A 30 -38.44 -5.18 15.80
CA THR A 30 -38.50 -6.43 16.58
C THR A 30 -37.19 -7.18 16.58
N ASP A 31 -36.97 -8.06 17.58
CA ASP A 31 -35.77 -8.92 17.63
C ASP A 31 -35.65 -9.82 16.40
N VAL A 32 -36.80 -10.23 15.82
CA VAL A 32 -36.85 -11.05 14.60
C VAL A 32 -36.30 -10.26 13.41
N THR A 33 -36.69 -8.99 13.28
CA THR A 33 -36.25 -8.09 12.23
C THR A 33 -34.75 -7.79 12.37
N LYS A 34 -34.32 -7.46 13.59
CA LYS A 34 -32.91 -7.23 13.90
C LYS A 34 -32.03 -8.45 13.62
N GLY A 35 -32.53 -9.64 13.95
CA GLY A 35 -31.82 -10.91 13.71
C GLY A 35 -31.76 -11.31 12.22
N ALA A 36 -32.68 -10.81 11.39
CA ALA A 36 -32.70 -11.06 9.95
C ALA A 36 -31.89 -10.03 9.14
N ALA A 37 -31.58 -8.88 9.73
CA ALA A 37 -30.94 -7.76 9.06
C ALA A 37 -29.40 -7.88 9.04
N ASP A 38 -28.78 -7.39 7.96
CA ASP A 38 -27.33 -7.24 7.84
C ASP A 38 -26.83 -6.01 8.61
N MET A 39 -27.67 -4.97 8.73
CA MET A 39 -27.39 -3.73 9.44
C MET A 39 -28.57 -3.33 10.33
N VAL A 40 -28.28 -2.84 11.54
CA VAL A 40 -29.29 -2.34 12.47
C VAL A 40 -29.06 -0.85 12.70
N LEU A 41 -30.09 -0.02 12.46
CA LEU A 41 -30.06 1.43 12.68
C LEU A 41 -30.33 1.73 14.15
N ALA A 42 -29.32 2.07 14.92
CA ALA A 42 -29.44 2.33 16.35
C ALA A 42 -30.33 3.55 16.68
N ASP A 43 -30.48 4.48 15.76
CA ASP A 43 -31.23 5.75 15.90
C ASP A 43 -32.53 5.80 15.08
N ASP A 44 -32.87 4.71 14.38
CA ASP A 44 -33.99 4.60 13.46
C ASP A 44 -34.08 5.76 12.42
N ASN A 45 -32.93 6.38 12.15
CA ASN A 45 -32.87 7.53 11.26
C ASN A 45 -32.39 7.10 9.86
N PHE A 46 -33.25 7.32 8.86
CA PHE A 46 -32.94 6.98 7.47
C PHE A 46 -31.68 7.72 6.93
N ALA A 47 -31.38 8.93 7.43
CA ALA A 47 -30.17 9.65 7.06
C ALA A 47 -28.89 8.90 7.44
N THR A 48 -28.92 8.08 8.48
CA THR A 48 -27.80 7.23 8.91
C THR A 48 -27.45 6.17 7.87
N ILE A 49 -28.42 5.71 7.06
CA ILE A 49 -28.15 4.82 5.91
C ILE A 49 -27.26 5.51 4.88
N VAL A 50 -27.52 6.79 4.61
CA VAL A 50 -26.71 7.58 3.66
C VAL A 50 -25.27 7.70 4.15
N ASN A 51 -25.10 7.98 5.45
CA ASN A 51 -23.78 8.04 6.08
C ASN A 51 -23.07 6.66 6.02
N ALA A 52 -23.80 5.57 6.26
CA ALA A 52 -23.28 4.21 6.15
C ALA A 52 -22.81 3.88 4.72
N VAL A 53 -23.54 4.32 3.70
CA VAL A 53 -23.14 4.17 2.28
C VAL A 53 -21.87 4.98 1.99
N GLU A 54 -21.76 6.19 2.51
CA GLU A 54 -20.56 7.04 2.34
C GLU A 54 -19.33 6.40 2.98
N GLU A 55 -19.47 5.96 4.24
CA GLU A 55 -18.39 5.27 4.95
C GLU A 55 -18.01 3.94 4.27
N GLY A 56 -18.98 3.16 3.79
CA GLY A 56 -18.73 1.94 3.03
C GLY A 56 -17.93 2.20 1.75
N ARG A 57 -18.25 3.27 1.02
CA ARG A 57 -17.48 3.69 -0.17
C ARG A 57 -16.05 4.08 0.18
N LYS A 58 -15.86 4.82 1.27
CA LYS A 58 -14.54 5.20 1.78
C LYS A 58 -13.70 3.99 2.20
N ILE A 59 -14.30 3.08 2.98
CA ILE A 59 -13.63 1.83 3.40
C ILE A 59 -13.18 1.03 2.17
N TYR A 60 -14.05 0.88 1.17
CA TYR A 60 -13.70 0.17 -0.05
C TYR A 60 -12.54 0.82 -0.81
N GLU A 61 -12.54 2.15 -0.94
CA GLU A 61 -11.41 2.87 -1.57
C GLU A 61 -10.11 2.64 -0.81
N ASN A 62 -10.15 2.71 0.52
CA ASN A 62 -8.97 2.49 1.35
C ASN A 62 -8.47 1.03 1.26
N VAL A 63 -9.36 0.04 1.26
CA VAL A 63 -9.00 -1.36 1.01
C VAL A 63 -8.31 -1.51 -0.35
N CYS A 64 -8.82 -0.85 -1.40
CA CYS A 64 -8.16 -0.87 -2.70
C CYS A 64 -6.75 -0.22 -2.68
N LYS A 65 -6.55 0.84 -1.89
CA LYS A 65 -5.23 1.48 -1.72
C LYS A 65 -4.25 0.52 -1.03
N VAL A 66 -4.69 -0.11 0.05
CA VAL A 66 -3.87 -1.10 0.79
C VAL A 66 -3.51 -2.28 -0.10
N ILE A 67 -4.47 -2.86 -0.82
CA ILE A 67 -4.21 -3.99 -1.71
C ILE A 67 -3.26 -3.62 -2.84
N GLN A 68 -3.43 -2.43 -3.45
CA GLN A 68 -2.52 -1.98 -4.49
C GLN A 68 -1.11 -1.77 -3.94
N PHE A 69 -0.96 -1.19 -2.75
CA PHE A 69 0.32 -1.03 -2.07
C PHE A 69 0.97 -2.40 -1.86
N GLN A 70 0.32 -3.30 -1.14
CA GLN A 70 0.83 -4.63 -0.79
C GLN A 70 1.20 -5.47 -2.03
N LEU A 71 0.35 -5.47 -3.06
CA LEU A 71 0.64 -6.26 -4.25
C LEU A 71 1.76 -5.67 -5.10
N SER A 72 1.95 -4.34 -5.08
CA SER A 72 3.07 -3.71 -5.79
C SER A 72 4.41 -4.00 -5.09
N THR A 73 4.46 -3.92 -3.76
CA THR A 73 5.65 -4.20 -2.96
C THR A 73 6.01 -5.68 -3.01
N ASN A 74 5.07 -6.58 -2.75
CA ASN A 74 5.30 -8.02 -2.86
C ASN A 74 5.70 -8.48 -4.27
N MET A 75 5.22 -7.80 -5.32
CA MET A 75 5.64 -8.08 -6.69
C MET A 75 7.13 -7.73 -6.87
N SER A 76 7.62 -6.62 -6.30
CA SER A 76 9.04 -6.28 -6.36
C SER A 76 9.91 -7.31 -5.63
N GLU A 77 9.50 -7.73 -4.43
CA GLU A 77 10.18 -8.79 -3.67
C GLU A 77 10.33 -10.08 -4.49
N VAL A 78 9.21 -10.53 -5.08
CA VAL A 78 9.21 -11.75 -5.91
C VAL A 78 10.14 -11.61 -7.12
N ILE A 79 10.10 -10.47 -7.83
CA ILE A 79 10.98 -10.22 -8.99
C ILE A 79 12.46 -10.22 -8.56
N VAL A 80 12.78 -9.50 -7.50
CA VAL A 80 14.16 -9.37 -7.01
C VAL A 80 14.71 -10.72 -6.53
N MET A 81 13.91 -11.46 -5.73
CA MET A 81 14.31 -12.78 -5.26
C MET A 81 14.43 -13.80 -6.39
N PHE A 82 13.53 -13.75 -7.37
CA PHE A 82 13.62 -14.62 -8.55
C PHE A 82 14.90 -14.33 -9.36
N LEU A 83 15.16 -13.05 -9.65
CA LEU A 83 16.35 -12.65 -10.41
C LEU A 83 17.65 -12.95 -9.67
N SER A 84 17.70 -12.71 -8.36
CA SER A 84 18.88 -13.02 -7.54
C SER A 84 19.20 -14.52 -7.54
N THR A 85 18.17 -15.35 -7.42
CA THR A 85 18.31 -16.81 -7.48
C THR A 85 18.77 -17.28 -8.86
N LEU A 86 18.13 -16.76 -9.93
CA LEU A 86 18.44 -17.12 -11.31
C LEU A 86 19.87 -16.72 -11.72
N LEU A 87 20.33 -15.56 -11.27
CA LEU A 87 21.64 -14.99 -11.62
C LEU A 87 22.75 -15.31 -10.58
N HIS A 88 22.44 -16.12 -9.57
CA HIS A 88 23.37 -16.60 -8.54
C HIS A 88 24.05 -15.48 -7.73
N PHE A 89 23.27 -14.52 -7.22
CA PHE A 89 23.72 -13.55 -6.22
C PHE A 89 22.74 -13.45 -5.06
N THR A 90 23.19 -12.99 -3.90
CA THR A 90 22.34 -12.83 -2.72
C THR A 90 22.05 -11.35 -2.52
N ILE A 91 20.79 -10.93 -2.72
CA ILE A 91 20.37 -9.53 -2.56
C ILE A 91 19.78 -9.25 -1.18
N LEU A 92 18.99 -10.17 -0.66
CA LEU A 92 18.32 -10.08 0.65
C LEU A 92 18.40 -11.43 1.36
N THR A 93 18.47 -11.40 2.69
CA THR A 93 18.35 -12.60 3.53
C THR A 93 16.87 -12.80 3.95
N PRO A 94 16.50 -14.00 4.42
CA PRO A 94 15.16 -14.25 4.97
C PRO A 94 14.76 -13.29 6.11
N VAL A 95 15.75 -12.84 6.89
CA VAL A 95 15.51 -11.87 7.99
C VAL A 95 15.11 -10.51 7.44
N HIS A 96 15.74 -10.05 6.35
CA HIS A 96 15.38 -8.83 5.65
C HIS A 96 13.93 -8.87 5.16
N LEU A 97 13.55 -9.94 4.46
CA LEU A 97 12.16 -10.12 3.96
C LEU A 97 11.15 -10.19 5.09
N LEU A 98 11.46 -10.91 6.17
CA LEU A 98 10.58 -10.98 7.33
C LEU A 98 10.37 -9.58 7.95
N TRP A 99 11.44 -8.80 8.07
CA TRP A 99 11.38 -7.43 8.58
C TRP A 99 10.51 -6.54 7.71
N ILE A 100 10.73 -6.57 6.41
CA ILE A 100 9.99 -5.77 5.44
C ILE A 100 8.49 -6.06 5.56
N ASN A 101 8.09 -7.31 5.44
CA ASN A 101 6.69 -7.72 5.50
C ASN A 101 6.02 -7.43 6.87
N MET A 102 6.75 -7.58 7.98
CA MET A 102 6.18 -7.33 9.32
C MET A 102 6.16 -5.86 9.72
N VAL A 103 7.17 -5.09 9.35
CA VAL A 103 7.35 -3.71 9.84
C VAL A 103 7.02 -2.70 8.75
N THR A 104 7.66 -2.83 7.58
CA THR A 104 7.57 -1.81 6.53
C THR A 104 6.26 -1.87 5.78
N ASP A 105 5.68 -3.05 5.60
CA ASP A 105 4.40 -3.22 4.92
C ASP A 105 3.20 -3.05 5.85
N SER A 106 3.28 -3.66 7.05
CA SER A 106 2.11 -3.72 7.93
C SER A 106 1.71 -2.35 8.50
N LEU A 107 2.67 -1.57 9.00
CA LEU A 107 2.37 -0.27 9.63
C LEU A 107 1.82 0.76 8.63
N PRO A 108 2.44 1.01 7.45
CA PRO A 108 1.88 1.88 6.45
C PRO A 108 0.58 1.35 5.84
N GLY A 109 0.43 0.03 5.66
CA GLY A 109 -0.80 -0.60 5.20
C GLY A 109 -1.99 -0.32 6.11
N LEU A 110 -1.82 -0.49 7.42
CA LEU A 110 -2.86 -0.13 8.41
C LEU A 110 -3.18 1.37 8.37
N ALA A 111 -2.17 2.22 8.25
CA ALA A 111 -2.35 3.66 8.19
C ALA A 111 -3.07 4.13 6.92
N LEU A 112 -2.84 3.47 5.77
CA LEU A 112 -3.59 3.70 4.53
C LEU A 112 -5.07 3.30 4.67
N GLY A 113 -5.37 2.26 5.44
CA GLY A 113 -6.75 1.88 5.77
C GLY A 113 -7.53 2.97 6.49
N MET A 114 -6.85 3.91 7.15
CA MET A 114 -7.43 5.05 7.87
C MET A 114 -7.41 6.36 7.07
N GLU A 115 -7.12 6.33 5.75
CA GLU A 115 -7.08 7.53 4.90
C GLU A 115 -8.46 8.19 4.81
N LYS A 116 -8.46 9.52 4.75
CA LYS A 116 -9.68 10.30 4.56
C LYS A 116 -10.22 10.13 3.14
N ALA A 117 -11.54 10.30 2.99
CA ALA A 117 -12.18 10.27 1.68
C ALA A 117 -11.61 11.34 0.74
N GLU A 118 -11.39 10.99 -0.52
CA GLU A 118 -10.96 11.91 -1.56
C GLU A 118 -12.19 12.54 -2.26
N GLY A 119 -12.40 13.83 -2.05
CA GLY A 119 -13.52 14.57 -2.63
C GLY A 119 -14.89 14.07 -2.13
N ASN A 120 -15.94 14.31 -2.90
CA ASN A 120 -17.30 13.89 -2.53
C ASN A 120 -17.63 12.53 -3.15
N LEU A 121 -17.53 11.47 -2.35
CA LEU A 121 -17.79 10.09 -2.76
C LEU A 121 -19.23 9.86 -3.20
N MET A 122 -20.19 10.61 -2.63
CA MET A 122 -21.61 10.44 -2.91
C MET A 122 -22.02 10.99 -4.29
N HIS A 123 -21.26 11.93 -4.87
CA HIS A 123 -21.46 12.42 -6.23
C HIS A 123 -20.92 11.48 -7.32
N ARG A 124 -20.11 10.50 -6.95
CA ARG A 124 -19.58 9.52 -7.92
C ARG A 124 -20.67 8.49 -8.26
N LYS A 125 -20.69 8.07 -9.52
CA LYS A 125 -21.58 6.97 -9.97
C LYS A 125 -21.35 5.72 -9.13
N PRO A 126 -22.38 4.95 -8.81
CA PRO A 126 -22.23 3.65 -8.18
C PRO A 126 -21.30 2.76 -9.03
N ARG A 127 -20.51 1.95 -8.34
CA ARG A 127 -19.64 0.96 -9.00
C ARG A 127 -20.51 -0.16 -9.58
N ALA A 128 -20.12 -0.71 -10.72
CA ALA A 128 -20.77 -1.90 -11.27
C ALA A 128 -20.50 -3.11 -10.35
N SER A 129 -21.45 -4.02 -10.22
CA SER A 129 -21.28 -5.24 -9.42
C SER A 129 -20.21 -6.19 -9.96
N THR A 130 -19.84 -6.01 -11.24
CA THR A 130 -18.77 -6.74 -11.93
C THR A 130 -17.38 -6.16 -11.72
N ASP A 131 -17.29 -4.96 -11.15
CA ASP A 131 -16.02 -4.28 -10.93
C ASP A 131 -15.28 -4.91 -9.75
N GLY A 132 -14.20 -5.61 -10.01
CA GLY A 132 -13.28 -6.13 -9.01
C GLY A 132 -12.27 -5.08 -8.52
N ILE A 133 -11.40 -5.48 -7.60
CA ILE A 133 -10.33 -4.66 -7.04
C ILE A 133 -9.34 -4.21 -8.12
N PHE A 134 -9.13 -5.04 -9.14
CA PHE A 134 -8.24 -4.78 -10.27
C PHE A 134 -8.87 -3.96 -11.39
N SER A 135 -10.14 -3.60 -11.26
CA SER A 135 -10.84 -2.81 -12.27
C SER A 135 -10.24 -1.41 -12.42
N GLY A 136 -10.50 -0.80 -13.58
CA GLY A 136 -10.04 0.56 -13.84
C GLY A 136 -8.52 0.70 -14.02
N GLY A 137 -7.80 -0.37 -14.42
CA GLY A 137 -6.37 -0.32 -14.70
C GLY A 137 -5.46 -0.59 -13.49
N ALA A 138 -6.05 -0.83 -12.30
CA ALA A 138 -5.28 -1.04 -11.08
C ALA A 138 -4.31 -2.23 -11.17
N GLY A 139 -4.68 -3.31 -11.87
CA GLY A 139 -3.78 -4.45 -12.09
C GLY A 139 -2.53 -4.09 -12.89
N GLY A 140 -2.69 -3.27 -13.92
CA GLY A 140 -1.54 -2.75 -14.69
C GLY A 140 -0.65 -1.83 -13.85
N ASP A 141 -1.28 -1.00 -13.00
CA ASP A 141 -0.54 -0.12 -12.09
C ASP A 141 0.30 -0.92 -11.08
N MET A 142 -0.24 -1.98 -10.51
CA MET A 142 0.50 -2.87 -9.58
C MET A 142 1.73 -3.50 -10.25
N VAL A 143 1.58 -3.98 -11.47
CA VAL A 143 2.67 -4.66 -12.20
C VAL A 143 3.81 -3.69 -12.52
N TRP A 144 3.51 -2.54 -13.14
CA TRP A 144 4.57 -1.61 -13.52
C TRP A 144 5.24 -0.97 -12.29
N GLN A 145 4.47 -0.72 -11.20
CA GLN A 145 4.99 -0.22 -9.94
C GLN A 145 5.92 -1.24 -9.29
N GLY A 146 5.52 -2.52 -9.23
CA GLY A 146 6.38 -3.59 -8.72
C GLY A 146 7.65 -3.77 -9.54
N ILE A 147 7.58 -3.70 -10.88
CA ILE A 147 8.77 -3.75 -11.74
C ILE A 147 9.70 -2.57 -11.48
N TYR A 148 9.14 -1.37 -11.31
CA TYR A 148 9.94 -0.19 -11.00
C TYR A 148 10.64 -0.29 -9.64
N LEU A 149 9.92 -0.72 -8.58
CA LEU A 149 10.50 -0.94 -7.26
C LEU A 149 11.62 -1.96 -7.33
N ALA A 150 11.41 -3.11 -7.97
CA ALA A 150 12.45 -4.12 -8.19
C ALA A 150 13.69 -3.55 -8.92
N ALA A 151 13.47 -2.69 -9.90
CA ALA A 151 14.58 -2.08 -10.65
C ALA A 151 15.45 -1.17 -9.78
N ILE A 152 14.86 -0.36 -8.89
CA ILE A 152 15.64 0.51 -7.99
C ILE A 152 16.35 -0.29 -6.89
N GLU A 153 15.76 -1.38 -6.41
CA GLU A 153 16.38 -2.30 -5.45
C GLU A 153 17.60 -3.00 -6.05
N LEU A 154 17.45 -3.53 -7.26
CA LEU A 154 18.56 -4.09 -8.02
C LEU A 154 19.67 -3.05 -8.30
N ALA A 155 19.26 -1.82 -8.67
CA ALA A 155 20.21 -0.74 -8.88
C ALA A 155 21.00 -0.43 -7.59
N ALA A 156 20.31 -0.38 -6.43
CA ALA A 156 20.94 -0.18 -5.14
C ALA A 156 21.97 -1.29 -4.83
N TYR A 157 21.61 -2.54 -5.07
CA TYR A 157 22.50 -3.67 -4.89
C TYR A 157 23.76 -3.55 -5.77
N PHE A 158 23.60 -3.30 -7.08
CA PHE A 158 24.74 -3.19 -7.99
C PHE A 158 25.60 -1.96 -7.71
N ILE A 159 25.02 -0.84 -7.30
CA ILE A 159 25.76 0.35 -6.87
C ILE A 159 26.55 0.02 -5.61
N GLY A 160 25.95 -0.61 -4.61
CA GLY A 160 26.64 -1.03 -3.38
C GLY A 160 27.79 -1.99 -3.65
N TYR A 161 27.58 -2.96 -4.52
CA TYR A 161 28.63 -3.88 -4.94
C TYR A 161 29.80 -3.14 -5.62
N HIS A 162 29.48 -2.20 -6.51
CA HIS A 162 30.50 -1.38 -7.17
C HIS A 162 31.23 -0.46 -6.19
N MET A 163 30.54 0.10 -5.20
CA MET A 163 31.16 0.96 -4.18
C MET A 163 32.16 0.18 -3.32
N GLU A 164 31.92 -1.09 -3.06
CA GLU A 164 32.80 -1.94 -2.25
C GLU A 164 33.99 -2.48 -3.06
N PHE A 165 33.76 -3.00 -4.28
CA PHE A 165 34.77 -3.70 -5.07
C PHE A 165 35.35 -2.88 -6.23
N GLY A 166 34.82 -1.69 -6.54
CA GLY A 166 35.22 -0.86 -7.67
C GLY A 166 34.89 -1.44 -9.05
N THR A 167 34.29 -2.62 -9.11
CA THR A 167 33.94 -3.33 -10.34
C THR A 167 32.71 -4.20 -10.13
N LEU A 168 32.00 -4.51 -11.22
CA LEU A 168 30.87 -5.45 -11.20
C LEU A 168 31.31 -6.88 -11.60
N SER A 169 32.60 -7.07 -11.90
CA SER A 169 33.11 -8.40 -12.22
C SER A 169 33.02 -9.29 -10.98
N GLY A 170 32.35 -10.44 -11.12
CA GLY A 170 32.17 -11.38 -10.00
C GLY A 170 30.86 -11.21 -9.20
N VAL A 171 30.03 -10.24 -9.51
CA VAL A 171 28.73 -10.07 -8.82
C VAL A 171 27.86 -11.33 -8.90
N PHE A 172 27.96 -12.09 -9.99
CA PHE A 172 27.23 -13.36 -10.20
C PHE A 172 28.04 -14.61 -9.77
N SER A 173 29.07 -14.46 -8.98
CA SER A 173 29.89 -15.59 -8.47
C SER A 173 29.26 -16.29 -7.26
N GLY A 174 28.14 -15.79 -6.75
CA GLY A 174 27.54 -16.28 -5.51
C GLY A 174 28.18 -15.75 -4.24
N ALA A 175 29.20 -14.88 -4.35
CA ALA A 175 29.81 -14.25 -3.18
C ALA A 175 28.80 -13.26 -2.53
N VAL A 176 28.72 -13.29 -1.21
CA VAL A 176 27.87 -12.39 -0.44
C VAL A 176 28.58 -11.04 -0.30
N CYS A 177 27.92 -9.96 -0.72
CA CYS A 177 28.38 -8.59 -0.51
C CYS A 177 27.44 -7.90 0.51
N VAL A 178 27.91 -7.77 1.72
CA VAL A 178 27.14 -7.27 2.86
C VAL A 178 26.67 -5.83 2.64
N ASN A 179 27.52 -4.97 2.11
CA ASN A 179 27.18 -3.59 1.78
C ASN A 179 26.11 -3.49 0.70
N ALA A 180 26.21 -4.28 -0.35
CA ALA A 180 25.23 -4.32 -1.42
C ALA A 180 23.85 -4.76 -0.90
N MET A 181 23.83 -5.78 -0.03
CA MET A 181 22.62 -6.26 0.63
C MET A 181 22.01 -5.20 1.55
N ALA A 182 22.83 -4.52 2.36
CA ALA A 182 22.37 -3.44 3.23
C ALA A 182 21.76 -2.28 2.43
N MET A 183 22.39 -1.89 1.31
CA MET A 183 21.84 -0.86 0.42
C MET A 183 20.53 -1.28 -0.24
N ALA A 184 20.40 -2.52 -0.71
CA ALA A 184 19.16 -3.05 -1.26
C ALA A 184 18.04 -3.04 -0.19
N PHE A 185 18.33 -3.57 1.00
CA PHE A 185 17.41 -3.59 2.14
C PHE A 185 16.91 -2.18 2.51
N LEU A 186 17.80 -1.21 2.64
CA LEU A 186 17.43 0.17 2.95
C LEU A 186 16.63 0.82 1.83
N THR A 187 17.04 0.63 0.58
CA THR A 187 16.34 1.18 -0.57
C THR A 187 14.92 0.64 -0.64
N MET A 188 14.74 -0.66 -0.45
CA MET A 188 13.44 -1.30 -0.40
C MET A 188 12.56 -0.72 0.69
N ASN A 189 13.03 -0.69 1.95
CA ASN A 189 12.28 -0.12 3.08
C ASN A 189 11.82 1.32 2.80
N PHE A 190 12.73 2.20 2.35
CA PHE A 190 12.37 3.59 2.08
C PHE A 190 11.50 3.74 0.83
N ALA A 191 11.69 2.92 -0.21
CA ALA A 191 10.88 2.96 -1.43
C ALA A 191 9.45 2.51 -1.17
N GLU A 192 9.23 1.48 -0.35
CA GLU A 192 7.90 1.04 0.07
C GLU A 192 7.16 2.12 0.88
N MET A 193 7.87 2.81 1.78
CA MET A 193 7.29 3.93 2.50
C MET A 193 6.90 5.09 1.57
N MET A 194 7.72 5.40 0.55
CA MET A 194 7.38 6.38 -0.49
C MET A 194 6.21 5.88 -1.35
N CYS A 195 6.14 4.59 -1.63
CA CYS A 195 5.01 3.96 -2.29
C CYS A 195 3.72 4.13 -1.48
N ALA A 196 3.73 3.83 -0.18
CA ALA A 196 2.58 4.02 0.71
C ALA A 196 2.11 5.48 0.75
N VAL A 197 3.03 6.44 0.84
CA VAL A 197 2.71 7.87 0.77
C VAL A 197 2.06 8.20 -0.57
N ASN A 198 2.54 7.64 -1.67
CA ASN A 198 1.98 7.87 -3.00
C ASN A 198 0.60 7.23 -3.18
N MET A 199 0.32 6.11 -2.49
CA MET A 199 -0.98 5.41 -2.52
C MET A 199 -2.09 6.14 -1.76
N ARG A 200 -1.82 7.22 -1.04
CA ARG A 200 -2.86 8.07 -0.43
C ARG A 200 -3.89 8.53 -1.47
N SER A 201 -3.46 8.77 -2.70
CA SER A 201 -4.35 8.97 -3.84
C SER A 201 -3.95 8.04 -4.99
N ARG A 202 -4.90 7.21 -5.43
CA ARG A 202 -4.66 6.26 -6.55
C ARG A 202 -4.68 6.95 -7.92
N GLN A 203 -5.51 7.97 -8.09
CA GLN A 203 -5.75 8.64 -9.36
C GLN A 203 -5.33 10.10 -9.35
N GLY A 204 -5.45 10.77 -8.21
CA GLY A 204 -5.04 12.15 -8.00
C GLY A 204 -3.53 12.30 -7.79
N SER A 205 -3.08 13.54 -7.70
CA SER A 205 -1.71 13.84 -7.30
C SER A 205 -1.60 14.00 -5.78
N ILE A 206 -0.61 13.37 -5.16
CA ILE A 206 -0.32 13.59 -3.74
C ILE A 206 0.22 14.98 -3.47
N LEU A 207 0.72 15.68 -4.50
CA LEU A 207 1.23 17.05 -4.41
C LEU A 207 0.10 18.11 -4.47
N SER A 208 -1.17 17.69 -4.49
CA SER A 208 -2.30 18.61 -4.48
C SER A 208 -2.46 19.31 -3.13
N LYS A 209 -2.95 20.56 -3.14
CA LYS A 209 -3.21 21.32 -1.90
C LYS A 209 -4.20 20.62 -0.98
N GLU A 210 -5.15 19.86 -1.54
CA GLU A 210 -6.14 19.09 -0.80
C GLU A 210 -5.48 17.96 0.01
N MET A 211 -4.53 17.25 -0.57
CA MET A 211 -3.79 16.18 0.10
C MET A 211 -2.91 16.69 1.24
N PHE A 212 -2.33 17.89 1.09
CA PHE A 212 -1.60 18.55 2.20
C PHE A 212 -2.54 18.99 3.33
N LYS A 213 -3.72 19.54 3.00
CA LYS A 213 -4.72 19.95 4.00
C LYS A 213 -5.30 18.76 4.76
N ASN A 214 -5.50 17.62 4.08
CA ASN A 214 -6.04 16.40 4.64
C ASN A 214 -4.94 15.40 5.00
N MET A 215 -3.89 15.83 5.73
CA MET A 215 -2.79 14.98 6.12
C MET A 215 -3.28 13.75 6.90
N ASN A 216 -2.78 12.58 6.51
CA ASN A 216 -2.95 11.35 7.28
C ASN A 216 -1.86 11.25 8.34
N TRP A 217 -2.21 11.62 9.57
CA TRP A 217 -1.28 11.60 10.70
C TRP A 217 -0.85 10.19 11.10
N TRP A 218 -1.71 9.18 10.87
CA TRP A 218 -1.37 7.78 11.11
C TRP A 218 -0.29 7.30 10.15
N LEU A 219 -0.38 7.67 8.88
CA LEU A 219 0.65 7.34 7.90
C LEU A 219 1.97 8.06 8.19
N LEU A 220 1.91 9.32 8.60
CA LEU A 220 3.11 10.07 9.01
C LEU A 220 3.75 9.43 10.24
N GLY A 221 2.94 9.02 11.23
CA GLY A 221 3.41 8.28 12.39
C GLY A 221 4.03 6.93 12.03
N ALA A 222 3.36 6.15 11.18
CA ALA A 222 3.89 4.89 10.66
C ALA A 222 5.23 5.09 9.94
N PHE A 223 5.32 6.11 9.07
CA PHE A 223 6.55 6.49 8.39
C PHE A 223 7.69 6.76 9.37
N PHE A 224 7.44 7.58 10.39
CA PHE A 224 8.44 7.91 11.39
C PHE A 224 8.90 6.67 12.19
N VAL A 225 7.95 5.87 12.66
CA VAL A 225 8.24 4.66 13.44
C VAL A 225 9.02 3.65 12.59
N THR A 226 8.58 3.39 11.36
CA THR A 226 9.26 2.45 10.45
C THR A 226 10.68 2.93 10.11
N THR A 227 10.85 4.23 9.81
CA THR A 227 12.18 4.82 9.59
C THR A 227 13.07 4.64 10.80
N LEU A 228 12.58 4.95 11.99
CA LEU A 228 13.35 4.81 13.23
C LEU A 228 13.76 3.36 13.45
N LEU A 229 12.84 2.42 13.32
CA LEU A 229 13.12 1.00 13.50
C LEU A 229 14.13 0.48 12.46
N THR A 230 14.01 0.89 11.21
CA THR A 230 14.96 0.53 10.15
C THR A 230 16.36 1.10 10.44
N LEU A 231 16.46 2.36 10.89
CA LEU A 231 17.74 2.94 11.29
C LEU A 231 18.32 2.25 12.53
N LEU A 232 17.50 1.84 13.49
CA LEU A 232 17.96 1.03 14.61
C LEU A 232 18.50 -0.32 14.18
N ALA A 233 17.87 -0.99 13.20
CA ALA A 233 18.36 -2.24 12.64
C ALA A 233 19.76 -2.07 12.01
N VAL A 234 20.02 -0.91 11.37
CA VAL A 234 21.31 -0.60 10.71
C VAL A 234 22.40 -0.17 11.68
N TYR A 235 22.05 0.63 12.71
CA TYR A 235 23.06 1.28 13.56
C TYR A 235 23.18 0.72 14.97
N MET A 236 22.23 -0.09 15.46
CA MET A 236 22.28 -0.62 16.82
C MET A 236 23.16 -1.86 16.91
N PRO A 237 24.23 -1.85 17.74
CA PRO A 237 25.03 -3.02 17.98
C PRO A 237 24.18 -4.23 18.41
N GLY A 238 24.41 -5.39 17.80
CA GLY A 238 23.62 -6.60 18.03
C GLY A 238 22.50 -6.79 16.99
N LEU A 239 21.75 -5.74 16.62
CA LEU A 239 20.81 -5.84 15.48
C LEU A 239 21.56 -5.92 14.15
N GLN A 240 22.64 -5.18 13.98
CA GLN A 240 23.51 -5.25 12.80
C GLN A 240 23.91 -6.69 12.44
N GLN A 241 24.23 -7.51 13.45
CA GLN A 241 24.59 -8.92 13.25
C GLN A 241 23.39 -9.75 12.75
N VAL A 242 22.17 -9.43 13.21
CA VAL A 242 20.94 -10.12 12.79
C VAL A 242 20.59 -9.79 11.34
N PHE A 243 20.89 -8.55 10.93
CA PHE A 243 20.62 -8.04 9.58
C PHE A 243 21.82 -8.15 8.62
N ASP A 244 22.87 -8.89 9.00
CA ASP A 244 24.09 -9.03 8.22
C ASP A 244 24.66 -7.68 7.74
N ILE A 245 24.70 -6.67 8.64
CA ILE A 245 25.26 -5.35 8.36
C ILE A 245 26.60 -5.22 9.04
N ASP A 246 27.64 -4.93 8.26
CA ASP A 246 28.98 -4.69 8.79
C ASP A 246 29.18 -3.19 9.10
N PRO A 247 29.28 -2.81 10.38
CA PRO A 247 29.49 -1.42 10.77
C PRO A 247 30.83 -0.83 10.31
N GLY A 248 31.78 -1.69 9.95
CA GLY A 248 33.10 -1.26 9.45
C GLY A 248 33.10 -0.81 7.99
N THR A 249 32.16 -1.34 7.20
CA THR A 249 32.08 -1.09 5.75
C THR A 249 30.92 -0.19 5.36
N PHE A 250 29.80 -0.24 6.08
CA PHE A 250 28.61 0.58 5.79
C PHE A 250 28.81 2.03 6.24
N GLN A 251 28.83 2.95 5.30
CA GLN A 251 29.07 4.37 5.53
C GLN A 251 27.81 5.22 5.24
N THR A 252 27.88 6.50 5.58
CA THR A 252 26.80 7.46 5.31
C THR A 252 26.51 7.63 3.82
N LYS A 253 27.48 7.36 2.95
CA LYS A 253 27.29 7.46 1.49
C LYS A 253 26.29 6.43 0.98
N GLU A 254 26.38 5.19 1.44
CA GLU A 254 25.48 4.11 1.10
C GLU A 254 24.04 4.43 1.52
N LEU A 255 23.87 4.96 2.72
CA LEU A 255 22.57 5.43 3.21
C LEU A 255 22.00 6.55 2.34
N ILE A 256 22.81 7.55 1.98
CA ILE A 256 22.36 8.67 1.14
C ILE A 256 21.91 8.16 -0.24
N VAL A 257 22.69 7.27 -0.86
CA VAL A 257 22.34 6.69 -2.17
C VAL A 257 21.04 5.91 -2.09
N SER A 258 20.85 5.08 -1.06
CA SER A 258 19.62 4.33 -0.82
C SER A 258 18.40 5.25 -0.66
N ILE A 259 18.53 6.32 0.11
CA ILE A 259 17.45 7.31 0.29
C ILE A 259 17.16 8.03 -1.03
N VAL A 260 18.18 8.45 -1.78
CA VAL A 260 17.99 9.15 -3.08
C VAL A 260 17.28 8.24 -4.08
N LEU A 261 17.66 6.98 -4.18
CA LEU A 261 16.99 5.99 -5.04
C LEU A 261 15.52 5.82 -4.63
N ALA A 262 15.25 5.64 -3.35
CA ALA A 262 13.90 5.49 -2.83
C ALA A 262 13.03 6.74 -3.09
N LEU A 263 13.57 7.94 -2.96
CA LEU A 263 12.86 9.19 -3.23
C LEU A 263 12.41 9.33 -4.70
N THR A 264 13.09 8.65 -5.64
CA THR A 264 12.66 8.64 -7.06
C THR A 264 11.29 7.98 -7.26
N THR A 265 10.82 7.17 -6.31
CA THR A 265 9.50 6.54 -6.35
C THR A 265 8.38 7.58 -6.45
N VAL A 266 8.48 8.69 -5.72
CA VAL A 266 7.44 9.73 -5.72
C VAL A 266 7.26 10.36 -7.11
N PRO A 267 8.28 10.97 -7.74
CA PRO A 267 8.09 11.59 -9.05
C PRO A 267 7.73 10.57 -10.14
N VAL A 268 8.28 9.36 -10.11
CA VAL A 268 7.99 8.34 -11.13
C VAL A 268 6.52 7.91 -11.04
N PHE A 269 6.00 7.67 -9.84
CA PHE A 269 4.60 7.30 -9.67
C PHE A 269 3.65 8.45 -10.02
N GLU A 270 4.01 9.69 -9.69
CA GLU A 270 3.22 10.87 -10.08
C GLU A 270 3.17 11.05 -11.62
N ILE A 271 4.28 10.81 -12.31
CA ILE A 271 4.32 10.81 -13.79
C ILE A 271 3.41 9.70 -14.33
N GLY A 272 3.48 8.48 -13.80
CA GLY A 272 2.61 7.37 -14.17
C GLY A 272 1.12 7.72 -14.02
N LYS A 273 0.73 8.29 -12.88
CA LYS A 273 -0.64 8.79 -12.65
C LYS A 273 -1.03 9.90 -13.64
N ALA A 274 -0.13 10.81 -13.96
CA ALA A 274 -0.38 11.90 -14.91
C ALA A 274 -0.64 11.34 -16.32
N ILE A 275 0.15 10.35 -16.76
CA ILE A 275 -0.04 9.66 -18.04
C ILE A 275 -1.42 8.95 -18.06
N HIS A 276 -1.76 8.22 -17.01
CA HIS A 276 -3.05 7.54 -16.88
C HIS A 276 -4.24 8.50 -16.94
N ARG A 277 -4.16 9.63 -16.23
CA ARG A 277 -5.21 10.67 -16.30
C ARG A 277 -5.38 11.20 -17.71
N LYS A 278 -4.28 11.44 -18.43
CA LYS A 278 -4.34 11.95 -19.82
C LYS A 278 -4.97 10.94 -20.77
N MET A 279 -4.63 9.65 -20.63
CA MET A 279 -5.22 8.59 -21.46
C MET A 279 -6.73 8.43 -21.22
N ARG A 280 -7.20 8.54 -19.96
CA ARG A 280 -8.63 8.44 -19.63
C ARG A 280 -9.42 9.69 -20.02
N GLY A 281 -8.85 10.88 -19.89
CA GLY A 281 -9.48 12.13 -20.34
C GLY A 281 -9.68 12.19 -21.86
N GLY A 282 -8.79 11.59 -22.64
CA GLY A 282 -8.94 11.48 -24.09
C GLY A 282 -9.95 10.43 -24.55
N ALA A 283 -10.37 9.50 -23.69
CA ALA A 283 -11.38 8.50 -24.01
C ALA A 283 -12.84 8.97 -23.69
N GLN A 284 -12.99 10.15 -23.08
CA GLN A 284 -14.29 10.75 -22.74
C GLN A 284 -14.65 11.99 -23.61
N SER A 285 -13.76 12.37 -24.52
CA SER A 285 -14.00 13.38 -25.57
C SER A 285 -14.27 12.70 -26.92
#